data_d8f8a25d78f27de4e00ca7a926435778
#
_entry.id   d8f8a25d78f27de4e00ca7a926435778
#
_cell.length_a   1.000
_cell.length_b   1.000
_cell.length_c   1.000
_cell.angle_alpha   90.00
_cell.angle_beta   90.00
_cell.angle_gamma   90.00
#
_symmetry.space_group_name_H-M   'P 1'
#
loop_
_entity.id
_entity.type
_entity.pdbx_description
1 polymer ?
#
loop_
_entity_poly.entity_id
_entity_poly.type
_entity_poly.pdbx_seq_one_letter_code
_entity_poly.pdbx_strand_id
1 'polypeptide(L)'
;MRELSRRIFACLVVTFCLSFFWPCLANAFEKNGQEDDQHFITETQEQLQRLEKLGFAGVVLITRDGAPLLAQGYGLADRERGIRWTPATVSTIGSITKQFTGAGILKLQEDGLLRVTNPISKYFQSVPEDKRAITLHHLLTHSSGLLDPENVGDWDPVGRDEYIRLVLDQPLAFPPGDGYEYANANFSLLAAIIEQLTGKPYEKFLRERLFLPCGMYETGYILPAWGDGRMAQGYRGNNLWGTVLGRPMAEDGPYWGLRGNGGIHSTAYDMLRWAQTLMEGRVLSHESMAAYWTPQVSEGGDSYYGYGWVVMTGPGGEKIITHNGGNMIFFADMVIVPERKLVAFLQTNVIANVP
;
A
#
# COMPACT_ATOMS: atom_id res chain seq x y z
N MET A 1 -2.97 25.28 -7.90
CA MET A 1 -3.17 24.40 -9.06
C MET A 1 -2.67 22.95 -8.84
N ARG A 2 -1.49 22.71 -8.22
CA ARG A 2 -0.96 21.34 -7.95
C ARG A 2 -1.78 20.59 -6.89
N GLU A 3 -2.29 21.27 -5.88
CA GLU A 3 -3.11 20.67 -4.81
C GLU A 3 -4.52 20.28 -5.29
N LEU A 4 -5.11 21.08 -6.16
CA LEU A 4 -6.39 20.76 -6.80
C LEU A 4 -6.25 19.54 -7.73
N SER A 5 -5.10 19.38 -8.41
CA SER A 5 -4.82 18.23 -9.27
C SER A 5 -4.58 16.94 -8.45
N ARG A 6 -3.97 17.02 -7.26
CA ARG A 6 -3.79 15.88 -6.34
C ARG A 6 -5.12 15.41 -5.75
N ARG A 7 -6.00 16.34 -5.34
CA ARG A 7 -7.35 16.00 -4.84
C ARG A 7 -8.26 15.46 -5.94
N ILE A 8 -8.21 16.02 -7.14
CA ILE A 8 -8.96 15.51 -8.31
C ILE A 8 -8.41 14.14 -8.74
N PHE A 9 -7.10 13.93 -8.67
CA PHE A 9 -6.48 12.66 -9.03
C PHE A 9 -6.79 11.55 -8.00
N ALA A 10 -6.71 11.84 -6.70
CA ALA A 10 -7.12 10.91 -5.65
C ALA A 10 -8.61 10.56 -5.79
N CYS A 11 -9.50 11.54 -6.05
CA CYS A 11 -10.90 11.28 -6.33
C CYS A 11 -11.12 10.46 -7.60
N LEU A 12 -10.41 10.72 -8.71
CA LEU A 12 -10.59 9.99 -9.98
C LEU A 12 -10.10 8.54 -9.89
N VAL A 13 -8.98 8.28 -9.20
CA VAL A 13 -8.45 6.93 -9.00
C VAL A 13 -9.31 6.15 -8.01
N VAL A 14 -9.73 6.77 -6.91
CA VAL A 14 -10.69 6.19 -5.96
C VAL A 14 -12.04 5.94 -6.65
N THR A 15 -12.50 6.86 -7.49
CA THR A 15 -13.76 6.71 -8.23
C THR A 15 -13.66 5.58 -9.25
N PHE A 16 -12.51 5.39 -9.91
CA PHE A 16 -12.31 4.26 -10.84
C PHE A 16 -12.29 2.92 -10.11
N CYS A 17 -11.59 2.79 -8.99
CA CYS A 17 -11.56 1.55 -8.19
C CYS A 17 -12.89 1.31 -7.49
N LEU A 18 -13.50 2.33 -6.90
CA LEU A 18 -14.83 2.22 -6.30
C LEU A 18 -15.92 1.96 -7.35
N SER A 19 -15.84 2.53 -8.54
CA SER A 19 -16.83 2.30 -9.60
C SER A 19 -16.63 0.97 -10.33
N PHE A 20 -15.44 0.39 -10.30
CA PHE A 20 -15.12 -0.86 -10.97
C PHE A 20 -15.13 -2.07 -10.03
N PHE A 21 -14.42 -2.00 -8.91
CA PHE A 21 -14.37 -3.08 -7.93
C PHE A 21 -15.57 -3.08 -6.98
N TRP A 22 -16.09 -1.91 -6.60
CA TRP A 22 -17.19 -1.82 -5.65
C TRP A 22 -18.48 -2.48 -6.14
N PRO A 23 -18.98 -2.29 -7.37
CA PRO A 23 -20.14 -3.02 -7.87
C PRO A 23 -19.88 -4.53 -7.99
N CYS A 24 -18.65 -4.91 -8.38
CA CYS A 24 -18.27 -6.32 -8.44
C CYS A 24 -18.18 -6.97 -7.06
N LEU A 25 -17.60 -6.28 -6.09
CA LEU A 25 -17.52 -6.76 -4.70
C LEU A 25 -18.86 -6.67 -3.98
N ALA A 26 -19.69 -5.63 -4.21
CA ALA A 26 -20.99 -5.49 -3.59
C ALA A 26 -21.90 -6.71 -3.90
N ASN A 27 -21.90 -7.18 -5.15
CA ASN A 27 -22.61 -8.40 -5.52
C ASN A 27 -22.04 -9.65 -4.82
N ALA A 28 -20.72 -9.72 -4.59
CA ALA A 28 -20.09 -10.79 -3.82
C ALA A 28 -20.41 -10.70 -2.31
N PHE A 29 -20.78 -9.51 -1.82
CA PHE A 29 -21.20 -9.30 -0.44
C PHE A 29 -22.63 -9.79 -0.14
N GLU A 30 -23.55 -9.76 -1.11
CA GLU A 30 -24.95 -10.07 -0.88
C GLU A 30 -25.28 -11.58 -0.92
N LYS A 31 -24.39 -12.43 -1.46
CA LYS A 31 -24.74 -13.82 -1.80
C LYS A 31 -23.86 -14.85 -1.07
N ASN A 32 -24.53 -15.87 -0.52
CA ASN A 32 -23.93 -16.99 0.22
C ASN A 32 -24.13 -18.31 -0.58
N GLY A 33 -23.24 -18.63 -1.53
CA GLY A 33 -23.29 -19.92 -2.21
C GLY A 33 -22.31 -20.08 -3.37
N GLN A 34 -21.94 -21.33 -3.69
CA GLN A 34 -20.99 -21.65 -4.79
C GLN A 34 -21.54 -21.27 -6.19
N GLU A 35 -22.84 -21.37 -6.43
CA GLU A 35 -23.47 -20.97 -7.69
C GLU A 35 -23.37 -19.46 -7.91
N ASP A 36 -23.50 -18.68 -6.85
CA ASP A 36 -23.38 -17.23 -6.87
C ASP A 36 -21.93 -16.79 -7.15
N ASP A 37 -20.95 -17.52 -6.60
CA ASP A 37 -19.52 -17.27 -6.88
C ASP A 37 -19.20 -17.49 -8.35
N GLN A 38 -19.70 -18.58 -8.96
CA GLN A 38 -19.45 -18.88 -10.37
C GLN A 38 -20.04 -17.81 -11.29
N HIS A 39 -21.25 -17.35 -11.00
CA HIS A 39 -21.90 -16.27 -11.75
C HIS A 39 -21.09 -14.95 -11.64
N PHE A 40 -20.75 -14.57 -10.41
CA PHE A 40 -19.92 -13.38 -10.13
C PHE A 40 -18.59 -13.42 -10.87
N ILE A 41 -17.87 -14.55 -10.83
CA ILE A 41 -16.57 -14.69 -11.52
C ILE A 41 -16.74 -14.61 -13.04
N THR A 42 -17.78 -15.20 -13.58
CA THR A 42 -18.05 -15.16 -15.03
C THR A 42 -18.30 -13.72 -15.49
N GLU A 43 -19.15 -12.97 -14.78
CA GLU A 43 -19.41 -11.55 -15.09
C GLU A 43 -18.13 -10.70 -14.96
N THR A 44 -17.36 -10.93 -13.88
CA THR A 44 -16.09 -10.21 -13.64
C THR A 44 -15.09 -10.48 -14.78
N GLN A 45 -14.95 -11.73 -15.21
CA GLN A 45 -14.06 -12.10 -16.33
C GLN A 45 -14.50 -11.47 -17.66
N GLU A 46 -15.78 -11.47 -17.95
CA GLU A 46 -16.31 -10.82 -19.15
C GLU A 46 -16.04 -9.31 -19.16
N GLN A 47 -16.24 -8.65 -18.03
CA GLN A 47 -15.94 -7.23 -17.89
C GLN A 47 -14.44 -6.95 -18.07
N LEU A 48 -13.56 -7.72 -17.43
CA LEU A 48 -12.11 -7.58 -17.56
C LEU A 48 -11.62 -7.83 -18.99
N GLN A 49 -12.22 -8.80 -19.71
CA GLN A 49 -11.93 -9.03 -21.12
C GLN A 49 -12.38 -7.88 -22.02
N ARG A 50 -13.52 -7.24 -21.70
CA ARG A 50 -13.95 -6.02 -22.42
C ARG A 50 -12.97 -4.86 -22.17
N LEU A 51 -12.51 -4.69 -20.92
CA LEU A 51 -11.54 -3.66 -20.58
C LEU A 51 -10.16 -3.93 -21.20
N GLU A 52 -9.73 -5.17 -21.30
CA GLU A 52 -8.50 -5.55 -22.03
C GLU A 52 -8.56 -5.08 -23.49
N LYS A 53 -9.71 -5.26 -24.16
CA LYS A 53 -9.91 -4.75 -25.52
C LYS A 53 -9.87 -3.22 -25.62
N LEU A 54 -10.16 -2.52 -24.52
CA LEU A 54 -10.08 -1.06 -24.40
C LEU A 54 -8.70 -0.58 -23.91
N GLY A 55 -7.75 -1.50 -23.70
CA GLY A 55 -6.37 -1.17 -23.36
C GLY A 55 -5.98 -1.41 -21.89
N PHE A 56 -6.85 -2.00 -21.08
CA PHE A 56 -6.47 -2.42 -19.73
C PHE A 56 -5.37 -3.48 -19.79
N ALA A 57 -4.36 -3.33 -18.91
CA ALA A 57 -3.31 -4.32 -18.71
C ALA A 57 -3.00 -4.40 -17.22
N GLY A 58 -3.08 -5.60 -16.66
CA GLY A 58 -2.92 -5.81 -15.23
C GLY A 58 -3.20 -7.22 -14.80
N VAL A 59 -3.23 -7.46 -13.50
CA VAL A 59 -3.61 -8.73 -12.89
C VAL A 59 -4.73 -8.52 -11.91
N VAL A 60 -5.69 -9.45 -11.88
CA VAL A 60 -6.75 -9.51 -10.87
C VAL A 60 -6.68 -10.87 -10.18
N LEU A 61 -6.71 -10.85 -8.85
CA LEU A 61 -6.77 -12.03 -8.01
C LEU A 61 -7.95 -11.84 -7.04
N ILE A 62 -8.84 -12.83 -6.97
CA ILE A 62 -9.96 -12.89 -6.03
C ILE A 62 -9.95 -14.28 -5.39
N THR A 63 -10.00 -14.33 -4.06
CA THR A 63 -10.05 -15.60 -3.32
C THR A 63 -11.14 -15.57 -2.27
N ARG A 64 -11.71 -16.73 -1.98
CA ARG A 64 -12.60 -16.96 -0.84
C ARG A 64 -12.19 -18.23 -0.12
N ASP A 65 -12.22 -18.20 1.22
CA ASP A 65 -11.78 -19.32 2.07
C ASP A 65 -10.37 -19.85 1.72
N GLY A 66 -9.48 -18.95 1.25
CA GLY A 66 -8.12 -19.30 0.83
C GLY A 66 -8.00 -19.92 -0.57
N ALA A 67 -9.12 -20.26 -1.22
CA ALA A 67 -9.15 -20.81 -2.57
C ALA A 67 -9.27 -19.70 -3.63
N PRO A 68 -8.51 -19.74 -4.72
CA PRO A 68 -8.64 -18.77 -5.80
C PRO A 68 -9.95 -18.98 -6.57
N LEU A 69 -10.77 -17.94 -6.62
CA LEU A 69 -11.93 -17.84 -7.51
C LEU A 69 -11.52 -17.28 -8.88
N LEU A 70 -10.61 -16.30 -8.88
CA LEU A 70 -9.99 -15.72 -10.08
C LEU A 70 -8.53 -15.40 -9.78
N ALA A 71 -7.63 -15.78 -10.69
CA ALA A 71 -6.22 -15.40 -10.64
C ALA A 71 -5.70 -15.27 -12.08
N GLN A 72 -5.86 -14.09 -12.68
CA GLN A 72 -5.64 -13.94 -14.12
C GLN A 72 -5.00 -12.60 -14.48
N GLY A 73 -4.04 -12.64 -15.41
CA GLY A 73 -3.45 -11.49 -16.06
C GLY A 73 -4.16 -11.13 -17.36
N TYR A 74 -4.24 -9.84 -17.63
CA TYR A 74 -4.85 -9.24 -18.82
C TYR A 74 -3.86 -8.29 -19.48
N GLY A 75 -3.83 -8.21 -20.80
CA GLY A 75 -2.95 -7.33 -21.55
C GLY A 75 -1.46 -7.63 -21.38
N LEU A 76 -0.62 -6.63 -21.65
CA LEU A 76 0.83 -6.76 -21.67
C LEU A 76 1.46 -6.07 -20.47
N ALA A 77 2.27 -6.82 -19.72
CA ALA A 77 3.15 -6.31 -18.68
C ALA A 77 4.36 -5.58 -19.30
N ASP A 78 4.80 -6.02 -20.47
CA ASP A 78 5.88 -5.42 -21.26
C ASP A 78 5.46 -5.42 -22.74
N ARG A 79 5.15 -4.23 -23.28
CA ARG A 79 4.68 -4.08 -24.67
C ARG A 79 5.78 -4.30 -25.68
N GLU A 80 7.00 -3.83 -25.36
CA GLU A 80 8.16 -3.94 -26.26
C GLU A 80 8.56 -5.40 -26.51
N ARG A 81 8.38 -6.25 -25.48
CA ARG A 81 8.77 -7.65 -25.51
C ARG A 81 7.58 -8.61 -25.69
N GLY A 82 6.36 -8.08 -25.74
CA GLY A 82 5.13 -8.87 -25.87
C GLY A 82 4.84 -9.76 -24.64
N ILE A 83 5.36 -9.41 -23.44
CA ILE A 83 5.18 -10.22 -22.23
C ILE A 83 3.81 -9.90 -21.62
N ARG A 84 2.99 -10.93 -21.45
CA ARG A 84 1.67 -10.80 -20.84
C ARG A 84 1.75 -10.68 -19.31
N TRP A 85 0.76 -10.01 -18.72
CA TRP A 85 0.53 -10.06 -17.28
C TRP A 85 0.16 -11.47 -16.82
N THR A 86 0.68 -11.84 -15.65
CA THR A 86 0.34 -13.07 -14.90
C THR A 86 0.25 -12.73 -13.41
N PRO A 87 -0.33 -13.58 -12.58
CA PRO A 87 -0.30 -13.41 -11.12
C PRO A 87 1.11 -13.43 -10.50
N ALA A 88 2.11 -13.90 -11.23
CA ALA A 88 3.52 -13.89 -10.84
C ALA A 88 4.29 -12.67 -11.38
N THR A 89 3.67 -11.79 -12.15
CA THR A 89 4.31 -10.55 -12.62
C THR A 89 4.58 -9.63 -11.44
N VAL A 90 5.80 -9.13 -11.36
CA VAL A 90 6.24 -8.20 -10.31
C VAL A 90 5.91 -6.77 -10.72
N SER A 91 5.29 -6.02 -9.85
CA SER A 91 5.04 -4.58 -10.06
C SER A 91 5.05 -3.82 -8.72
N THR A 92 5.22 -2.51 -8.78
CA THR A 92 5.12 -1.70 -7.57
C THR A 92 3.69 -1.64 -7.04
N ILE A 93 3.55 -1.70 -5.73
CA ILE A 93 2.27 -1.64 -5.02
C ILE A 93 1.99 -0.25 -4.42
N GLY A 94 2.85 0.74 -4.70
CA GLY A 94 2.70 2.11 -4.21
C GLY A 94 2.48 2.17 -2.70
N SER A 95 1.48 2.92 -2.26
CA SER A 95 1.18 3.17 -0.84
C SER A 95 0.70 1.95 -0.05
N ILE A 96 0.39 0.81 -0.69
CA ILE A 96 0.20 -0.46 0.00
C ILE A 96 1.45 -0.82 0.84
N THR A 97 2.62 -0.28 0.50
CA THR A 97 3.85 -0.32 1.31
C THR A 97 3.62 0.04 2.78
N LYS A 98 2.72 0.98 3.06
CA LYS A 98 2.43 1.48 4.42
C LYS A 98 1.95 0.39 5.37
N GLN A 99 1.29 -0.64 4.84
CA GLN A 99 0.88 -1.81 5.62
C GLN A 99 2.10 -2.48 6.26
N PHE A 100 3.17 -2.69 5.51
CA PHE A 100 4.38 -3.34 6.00
C PHE A 100 5.13 -2.47 7.02
N THR A 101 5.15 -1.16 6.81
CA THR A 101 5.72 -0.23 7.80
C THR A 101 4.95 -0.28 9.10
N GLY A 102 3.62 -0.24 9.05
CA GLY A 102 2.74 -0.35 10.22
C GLY A 102 2.95 -1.67 10.97
N ALA A 103 2.96 -2.80 10.24
CA ALA A 103 3.26 -4.10 10.83
C ALA A 103 4.68 -4.16 11.44
N GLY A 104 5.66 -3.53 10.80
CA GLY A 104 7.04 -3.42 11.32
C GLY A 104 7.12 -2.69 12.64
N ILE A 105 6.39 -1.58 12.79
CA ILE A 105 6.28 -0.84 14.07
C ILE A 105 5.62 -1.70 15.14
N LEU A 106 4.55 -2.42 14.81
CA LEU A 106 3.89 -3.31 15.76
C LEU A 106 4.79 -4.49 16.16
N LYS A 107 5.61 -5.04 15.24
CA LYS A 107 6.64 -6.05 15.61
C LYS A 107 7.65 -5.50 16.59
N LEU A 108 8.11 -4.27 16.43
CA LEU A 108 9.02 -3.65 17.39
C LEU A 108 8.34 -3.35 18.73
N GLN A 109 7.04 -3.09 18.74
CA GLN A 109 6.26 -2.99 19.98
C GLN A 109 6.17 -4.35 20.69
N GLU A 110 5.90 -5.44 19.96
CA GLU A 110 5.90 -6.81 20.50
C GLU A 110 7.26 -7.21 21.09
N ASP A 111 8.35 -6.76 20.46
CA ASP A 111 9.72 -6.94 20.94
C ASP A 111 10.07 -6.05 22.16
N GLY A 112 9.16 -5.16 22.60
CA GLY A 112 9.37 -4.23 23.73
C GLY A 112 10.30 -3.06 23.42
N LEU A 113 10.67 -2.83 22.16
CA LEU A 113 11.62 -1.79 21.76
C LEU A 113 10.97 -0.38 21.68
N LEU A 114 9.67 -0.34 21.45
CA LEU A 114 8.90 0.90 21.39
C LEU A 114 7.45 0.69 21.91
N ARG A 115 6.71 1.80 22.02
CA ARG A 115 5.25 1.80 22.14
C ARG A 115 4.69 2.80 21.13
N VAL A 116 3.56 2.52 20.52
CA VAL A 116 2.91 3.45 19.55
C VAL A 116 2.56 4.79 20.21
N THR A 117 2.43 4.86 21.54
CA THR A 117 2.23 6.08 22.33
C THR A 117 3.52 6.87 22.59
N ASN A 118 4.69 6.34 22.21
CA ASN A 118 5.93 7.10 22.39
C ASN A 118 5.95 8.32 21.46
N PRO A 119 6.39 9.49 21.97
CA PRO A 119 6.55 10.67 21.13
C PRO A 119 7.77 10.56 20.21
N ILE A 120 7.71 11.21 19.05
CA ILE A 120 8.82 11.22 18.08
C ILE A 120 10.10 11.85 18.64
N SER A 121 9.97 12.74 19.62
CA SER A 121 11.11 13.34 20.33
C SER A 121 11.96 12.34 21.12
N LYS A 122 11.48 11.11 21.32
CA LYS A 122 12.28 10.01 21.86
C LYS A 122 13.29 9.47 20.84
N TYR A 123 13.03 9.64 19.55
CA TYR A 123 13.79 9.03 18.47
C TYR A 123 14.57 10.06 17.65
N PHE A 124 14.04 11.27 17.48
CA PHE A 124 14.67 12.32 16.70
C PHE A 124 15.20 13.42 17.60
N GLN A 125 16.40 13.92 17.26
CA GLN A 125 16.98 15.09 17.91
C GLN A 125 16.35 16.37 17.35
N SER A 126 16.40 17.44 18.15
CA SER A 126 15.97 18.80 17.73
C SER A 126 14.54 18.89 17.19
N VAL A 127 13.63 18.07 17.73
CA VAL A 127 12.20 18.15 17.38
C VAL A 127 11.66 19.50 17.88
N PRO A 128 11.06 20.34 16.99
CA PRO A 128 10.43 21.61 17.36
C PRO A 128 9.34 21.42 18.44
N GLU A 129 9.12 22.46 19.25
CA GLU A 129 8.22 22.39 20.42
C GLU A 129 6.80 21.98 20.03
N ASP A 130 6.27 22.55 18.93
CA ASP A 130 4.94 22.26 18.38
C ASP A 130 4.76 20.81 17.91
N LYS A 131 5.86 20.08 17.69
CA LYS A 131 5.88 18.69 17.19
C LYS A 131 6.25 17.66 18.23
N ARG A 132 6.67 18.07 19.43
CA ARG A 132 7.12 17.14 20.50
C ARG A 132 6.04 16.19 20.98
N ALA A 133 4.77 16.58 20.88
CA ALA A 133 3.63 15.76 21.26
C ALA A 133 3.21 14.72 20.17
N ILE A 134 3.79 14.78 18.97
CA ILE A 134 3.50 13.78 17.91
C ILE A 134 3.99 12.42 18.40
N THR A 135 3.08 11.43 18.41
CA THR A 135 3.37 10.04 18.77
C THR A 135 3.49 9.16 17.53
N LEU A 136 4.01 7.94 17.68
CA LEU A 136 4.02 6.95 16.58
C LEU A 136 2.58 6.60 16.15
N HIS A 137 1.61 6.61 17.08
CA HIS A 137 0.19 6.47 16.77
C HIS A 137 -0.27 7.56 15.79
N HIS A 138 0.08 8.84 16.04
CA HIS A 138 -0.28 9.93 15.14
C HIS A 138 0.34 9.77 13.75
N LEU A 139 1.58 9.25 13.65
CA LEU A 139 2.20 8.94 12.35
C LEU A 139 1.48 7.80 11.63
N LEU A 140 1.18 6.70 12.35
CA LEU A 140 0.51 5.52 11.80
C LEU A 140 -0.90 5.81 11.28
N THR A 141 -1.56 6.83 11.83
CA THR A 141 -2.97 7.17 11.55
C THR A 141 -3.13 8.44 10.72
N HIS A 142 -2.03 9.05 10.26
CA HIS A 142 -2.07 10.34 9.55
C HIS A 142 -2.74 11.48 10.33
N SER A 143 -2.70 11.42 11.67
CA SER A 143 -3.22 12.45 12.57
C SER A 143 -2.14 13.32 13.22
N SER A 144 -0.93 13.29 12.66
CA SER A 144 0.21 14.05 13.18
C SER A 144 0.17 15.56 12.89
N GLY A 145 -0.57 15.96 11.85
CA GLY A 145 -0.53 17.30 11.27
C GLY A 145 0.72 17.57 10.41
N LEU A 146 1.65 16.62 10.28
CA LEU A 146 2.82 16.77 9.40
C LEU A 146 2.43 16.82 7.93
N LEU A 147 3.18 17.61 7.16
CA LEU A 147 3.07 17.73 5.71
C LEU A 147 4.28 17.10 5.01
N ASP A 148 4.08 16.65 3.77
CA ASP A 148 5.20 16.26 2.91
C ASP A 148 6.05 17.49 2.56
N PRO A 149 7.39 17.39 2.55
CA PRO A 149 8.26 18.49 2.13
C PRO A 149 7.97 18.89 0.69
N GLU A 150 7.72 20.19 0.44
CA GLU A 150 7.28 20.69 -0.89
C GLU A 150 8.27 20.42 -2.02
N ASN A 151 9.56 20.35 -1.72
CA ASN A 151 10.65 20.27 -2.70
C ASN A 151 11.33 18.90 -2.73
N VAL A 152 10.70 17.86 -2.19
CA VAL A 152 11.21 16.49 -2.21
C VAL A 152 10.23 15.58 -2.94
N GLY A 153 10.65 15.07 -4.09
CA GLY A 153 9.94 14.05 -4.84
C GLY A 153 10.42 12.62 -4.49
N ASP A 154 9.73 11.64 -5.05
CA ASP A 154 9.99 10.21 -4.81
C ASP A 154 11.42 9.77 -5.17
N TRP A 155 12.06 10.50 -6.11
CA TRP A 155 13.34 10.11 -6.72
C TRP A 155 14.48 11.07 -6.38
N ASP A 156 14.23 12.06 -5.54
CA ASP A 156 15.26 13.03 -5.16
C ASP A 156 16.26 12.39 -4.19
N PRO A 157 17.57 12.60 -4.39
CA PRO A 157 18.62 11.94 -3.63
C PRO A 157 18.78 12.52 -2.22
N VAL A 158 17.71 12.53 -1.44
CA VAL A 158 17.68 13.04 -0.07
C VAL A 158 17.96 11.92 0.92
N GLY A 159 18.97 12.11 1.77
CA GLY A 159 19.35 11.19 2.84
C GLY A 159 18.37 11.23 4.03
N ARG A 160 18.51 10.26 4.95
CA ARG A 160 17.59 10.09 6.10
C ARG A 160 17.51 11.34 6.97
N ASP A 161 18.65 11.80 7.46
CA ASP A 161 18.67 12.87 8.46
C ASP A 161 18.26 14.22 7.84
N GLU A 162 18.60 14.44 6.58
CA GLU A 162 18.13 15.60 5.83
C GLU A 162 16.62 15.56 5.60
N TYR A 163 16.07 14.41 5.22
CA TYR A 163 14.62 14.25 5.03
C TYR A 163 13.85 14.49 6.34
N ILE A 164 14.32 13.92 7.46
CA ILE A 164 13.73 14.16 8.79
C ILE A 164 13.71 15.65 9.10
N ARG A 165 14.83 16.36 8.89
CA ARG A 165 14.91 17.81 9.11
C ARG A 165 13.91 18.55 8.22
N LEU A 166 13.85 18.25 6.92
CA LEU A 166 12.92 18.90 6.00
C LEU A 166 11.46 18.69 6.38
N VAL A 167 11.09 17.52 6.88
CA VAL A 167 9.74 17.25 7.40
C VAL A 167 9.47 18.06 8.67
N LEU A 168 10.41 18.08 9.61
CA LEU A 168 10.25 18.77 10.87
C LEU A 168 10.27 20.31 10.75
N ASP A 169 10.87 20.84 9.69
CA ASP A 169 10.89 22.27 9.39
C ASP A 169 9.56 22.78 8.77
N GLN A 170 8.68 21.86 8.26
CA GLN A 170 7.37 22.27 7.73
C GLN A 170 6.42 22.71 8.86
N PRO A 171 5.50 23.67 8.62
CA PRO A 171 4.42 23.95 9.57
C PRO A 171 3.49 22.74 9.70
N LEU A 172 2.81 22.63 10.84
CA LEU A 172 1.73 21.66 11.00
C LEU A 172 0.46 22.15 10.31
N ALA A 173 -0.29 21.24 9.68
CA ALA A 173 -1.62 21.52 9.15
C ALA A 173 -2.65 21.74 10.28
N PHE A 174 -2.46 21.04 11.41
CA PHE A 174 -3.26 21.12 12.63
C PHE A 174 -2.46 20.55 13.81
N PRO A 175 -2.87 20.82 15.08
CA PRO A 175 -2.24 20.19 16.23
C PRO A 175 -2.33 18.66 16.20
N PRO A 176 -1.31 17.94 16.72
CA PRO A 176 -1.31 16.47 16.70
C PRO A 176 -2.56 15.88 17.38
N GLY A 177 -3.27 15.03 16.65
CA GLY A 177 -4.50 14.37 17.09
C GLY A 177 -5.80 15.07 16.71
N ASP A 178 -5.76 16.33 16.24
CA ASP A 178 -6.97 17.15 16.01
C ASP A 178 -7.59 16.95 14.61
N GLY A 179 -6.94 16.19 13.72
CA GLY A 179 -7.42 16.02 12.36
C GLY A 179 -6.77 14.86 11.61
N TYR A 180 -7.07 14.79 10.33
CA TYR A 180 -6.52 13.84 9.39
C TYR A 180 -5.89 14.56 8.19
N GLU A 181 -4.63 14.28 7.90
CA GLU A 181 -3.91 14.72 6.70
C GLU A 181 -2.99 13.62 6.21
N TYR A 182 -3.33 13.02 5.08
CA TYR A 182 -2.52 11.97 4.48
C TYR A 182 -1.17 12.53 4.01
N ALA A 183 -0.10 12.19 4.71
CA ALA A 183 1.26 12.60 4.39
C ALA A 183 2.20 11.38 4.33
N ASN A 184 2.95 11.24 3.23
CA ASN A 184 3.96 10.19 3.07
C ASN A 184 5.06 10.30 4.12
N ALA A 185 5.39 11.53 4.52
CA ALA A 185 6.36 11.84 5.56
C ALA A 185 6.15 11.04 6.85
N ASN A 186 4.89 10.81 7.25
CA ASN A 186 4.57 10.03 8.44
C ASN A 186 5.22 8.63 8.39
N PHE A 187 5.08 7.95 7.26
CA PHE A 187 5.58 6.58 7.10
C PHE A 187 7.08 6.53 6.81
N SER A 188 7.65 7.56 6.19
CA SER A 188 9.09 7.69 6.07
C SER A 188 9.76 7.89 7.45
N LEU A 189 9.17 8.68 8.33
CA LEU A 189 9.65 8.82 9.72
C LEU A 189 9.55 7.48 10.48
N LEU A 190 8.48 6.71 10.31
CA LEU A 190 8.35 5.38 10.91
C LEU A 190 9.44 4.42 10.39
N ALA A 191 9.74 4.44 9.08
CA ALA A 191 10.85 3.67 8.52
C ALA A 191 12.21 4.07 9.11
N ALA A 192 12.43 5.38 9.34
CA ALA A 192 13.65 5.88 9.98
C ALA A 192 13.78 5.38 11.42
N ILE A 193 12.67 5.31 12.17
CA ILE A 193 12.65 4.75 13.54
C ILE A 193 12.95 3.25 13.51
N ILE A 194 12.41 2.50 12.53
CA ILE A 194 12.74 1.08 12.35
C ILE A 194 14.24 0.90 12.16
N GLU A 195 14.88 1.65 11.25
CA GLU A 195 16.33 1.57 11.03
C GLU A 195 17.13 1.95 12.26
N GLN A 196 16.73 3.03 12.94
CA GLN A 196 17.43 3.51 14.14
C GLN A 196 17.40 2.49 15.27
N LEU A 197 16.27 1.84 15.53
CA LEU A 197 16.12 0.89 16.62
C LEU A 197 16.76 -0.47 16.32
N THR A 198 16.77 -0.87 15.05
CA THR A 198 17.27 -2.19 14.67
C THR A 198 18.72 -2.20 14.18
N GLY A 199 19.25 -1.04 13.80
CA GLY A 199 20.57 -0.94 13.15
C GLY A 199 20.61 -1.61 11.78
N LYS A 200 19.46 -1.97 11.19
CA LYS A 200 19.37 -2.64 9.90
C LYS A 200 18.76 -1.71 8.84
N PRO A 201 19.14 -1.83 7.57
CA PRO A 201 18.39 -1.21 6.48
C PRO A 201 16.92 -1.61 6.52
N TYR A 202 16.02 -0.69 6.21
CA TYR A 202 14.57 -0.87 6.32
C TYR A 202 14.07 -2.11 5.55
N GLU A 203 14.49 -2.28 4.29
CA GLU A 203 14.10 -3.45 3.49
C GLU A 203 14.55 -4.76 4.13
N LYS A 204 15.78 -4.81 4.63
CA LYS A 204 16.32 -6.00 5.29
C LYS A 204 15.51 -6.39 6.53
N PHE A 205 15.10 -5.39 7.33
CA PHE A 205 14.23 -5.62 8.47
C PHE A 205 12.88 -6.20 8.04
N LEU A 206 12.20 -5.58 7.05
CA LEU A 206 10.91 -6.08 6.56
C LEU A 206 11.04 -7.49 5.99
N ARG A 207 12.09 -7.76 5.22
CA ARG A 207 12.34 -9.08 4.64
C ARG A 207 12.46 -10.15 5.71
N GLU A 208 13.29 -9.93 6.73
CA GLU A 208 13.54 -10.89 7.81
C GLU A 208 12.34 -11.08 8.74
N ARG A 209 11.61 -9.99 9.04
CA ARG A 209 10.57 -10.00 10.07
C ARG A 209 9.16 -10.20 9.52
N LEU A 210 8.93 -9.89 8.25
CA LEU A 210 7.59 -9.96 7.62
C LEU A 210 7.60 -10.85 6.37
N PHE A 211 8.40 -10.52 5.34
CA PHE A 211 8.24 -11.16 4.04
C PHE A 211 8.58 -12.65 4.06
N LEU A 212 9.77 -13.02 4.53
CA LEU A 212 10.19 -14.43 4.59
C LEU A 212 9.28 -15.28 5.50
N PRO A 213 8.91 -14.82 6.73
CA PRO A 213 7.97 -15.57 7.58
C PRO A 213 6.59 -15.77 6.95
N CYS A 214 6.15 -14.83 6.07
CA CYS A 214 4.88 -14.94 5.35
C CYS A 214 4.99 -15.72 4.03
N GLY A 215 6.18 -16.19 3.64
CA GLY A 215 6.41 -16.82 2.34
C GLY A 215 6.37 -15.88 1.15
N MET A 216 6.56 -14.57 1.38
CA MET A 216 6.58 -13.52 0.36
C MET A 216 7.99 -13.38 -0.21
N TYR A 217 8.36 -14.30 -1.08
CA TYR A 217 9.72 -14.38 -1.60
C TYR A 217 10.01 -13.41 -2.75
N GLU A 218 8.96 -12.89 -3.38
CA GLU A 218 9.02 -11.99 -4.55
C GLU A 218 8.66 -10.53 -4.17
N THR A 219 8.80 -10.17 -2.88
CA THR A 219 8.40 -8.86 -2.35
C THR A 219 9.60 -8.11 -1.77
N GLY A 220 9.73 -6.82 -2.11
CA GLY A 220 10.76 -5.92 -1.61
C GLY A 220 10.97 -4.67 -2.48
N TYR A 221 11.99 -3.89 -2.16
CA TYR A 221 12.42 -2.75 -2.98
C TYR A 221 13.36 -3.18 -4.11
N ILE A 222 14.48 -3.80 -3.72
CA ILE A 222 15.55 -4.26 -4.59
C ILE A 222 15.87 -5.75 -4.38
N LEU A 223 15.31 -6.36 -3.33
CA LEU A 223 15.44 -7.77 -3.00
C LEU A 223 14.09 -8.49 -3.05
N PRO A 224 13.98 -9.67 -3.69
CA PRO A 224 15.06 -10.34 -4.43
C PRO A 224 15.44 -9.56 -5.69
N ALA A 225 16.61 -9.86 -6.26
CA ALA A 225 16.94 -9.39 -7.61
C ALA A 225 16.06 -10.16 -8.61
N TRP A 226 15.03 -9.51 -9.13
CA TRP A 226 14.15 -10.13 -10.11
C TRP A 226 14.85 -10.28 -11.45
N GLY A 227 14.72 -11.48 -12.02
CA GLY A 227 15.26 -11.77 -13.37
C GLY A 227 14.57 -10.96 -14.45
N ASP A 228 15.23 -10.90 -15.62
CA ASP A 228 14.75 -10.16 -16.77
C ASP A 228 13.35 -10.65 -17.23
N GLY A 229 12.47 -9.71 -17.55
CA GLY A 229 11.09 -9.99 -17.98
C GLY A 229 10.10 -10.34 -16.86
N ARG A 230 10.53 -10.30 -15.59
CA ARG A 230 9.65 -10.56 -14.44
C ARG A 230 8.83 -9.33 -14.03
N MET A 231 9.33 -8.13 -14.35
CA MET A 231 8.74 -6.88 -13.93
C MET A 231 7.88 -6.25 -15.02
N ALA A 232 6.73 -5.73 -14.61
CA ALA A 232 5.90 -4.92 -15.48
C ALA A 232 6.60 -3.60 -15.84
N GLN A 233 6.51 -3.21 -17.11
CA GLN A 233 6.94 -1.91 -17.61
C GLN A 233 5.79 -0.91 -17.52
N GLY A 234 6.08 0.30 -17.10
CA GLY A 234 5.13 1.40 -17.04
C GLY A 234 5.09 2.21 -18.32
N TYR A 235 3.96 2.86 -18.59
CA TYR A 235 3.74 3.64 -19.80
C TYR A 235 3.03 4.96 -19.52
N ARG A 236 3.40 6.02 -20.27
CA ARG A 236 2.59 7.25 -20.40
C ARG A 236 2.04 7.30 -21.82
N GLY A 237 0.78 6.91 -21.99
CA GLY A 237 0.22 6.66 -23.31
C GLY A 237 1.00 5.55 -24.02
N ASN A 238 1.65 5.89 -25.15
CA ASN A 238 2.47 4.93 -25.91
C ASN A 238 3.97 4.98 -25.55
N ASN A 239 4.39 5.89 -24.69
CA ASN A 239 5.81 6.05 -24.35
C ASN A 239 6.18 5.17 -23.17
N LEU A 240 7.25 4.40 -23.31
CA LEU A 240 7.84 3.60 -22.24
C LEU A 240 8.32 4.51 -21.10
N TRP A 241 7.80 4.32 -19.89
CA TRP A 241 8.28 4.96 -18.67
C TRP A 241 9.33 4.09 -17.98
N GLY A 242 9.26 2.78 -18.15
CA GLY A 242 10.15 1.80 -17.51
C GLY A 242 9.62 1.29 -16.17
N THR A 243 10.54 0.91 -15.28
CA THR A 243 10.23 0.41 -13.94
C THR A 243 10.61 1.42 -12.86
N VAL A 244 10.14 1.22 -11.63
CA VAL A 244 10.59 1.98 -10.45
C VAL A 244 12.09 1.75 -10.21
N LEU A 245 12.62 0.52 -10.46
CA LEU A 245 14.04 0.22 -10.33
C LEU A 245 14.93 0.95 -11.35
N GLY A 246 14.35 1.44 -12.43
CA GLY A 246 15.05 2.31 -13.40
C GLY A 246 15.17 3.76 -12.96
N ARG A 247 14.71 4.11 -11.75
CA ARG A 247 14.77 5.46 -11.18
C ARG A 247 15.97 5.58 -10.22
N PRO A 248 16.43 6.81 -9.93
CA PRO A 248 17.47 7.03 -8.94
C PRO A 248 17.13 6.40 -7.59
N MET A 249 18.06 5.64 -7.04
CA MET A 249 17.94 4.95 -5.74
C MET A 249 19.27 4.97 -5.00
N ALA A 250 19.22 4.82 -3.67
CA ALA A 250 20.38 4.48 -2.87
C ALA A 250 20.70 2.98 -3.02
N GLU A 251 21.89 2.56 -2.52
CA GLU A 251 22.33 1.16 -2.61
C GLU A 251 21.38 0.18 -1.90
N ASP A 252 20.66 0.65 -0.88
CA ASP A 252 19.78 -0.14 -0.02
C ASP A 252 18.28 0.12 -0.26
N GLY A 253 17.92 0.69 -1.43
CA GLY A 253 16.54 0.95 -1.83
C GLY A 253 16.25 2.41 -2.16
N PRO A 254 14.98 2.84 -2.17
CA PRO A 254 14.61 4.21 -2.56
C PRO A 254 15.13 5.25 -1.58
N TYR A 255 15.32 6.48 -2.07
CA TYR A 255 15.56 7.64 -1.23
C TYR A 255 14.38 7.94 -0.31
N TRP A 256 14.60 8.84 0.66
CA TRP A 256 13.68 9.02 1.80
C TRP A 256 12.34 9.70 1.45
N GLY A 257 12.21 10.30 0.28
CA GLY A 257 10.91 10.74 -0.25
C GLY A 257 9.93 9.59 -0.49
N LEU A 258 10.45 8.37 -0.73
CA LEU A 258 9.63 7.18 -1.05
C LEU A 258 9.77 6.06 -0.01
N ARG A 259 10.88 5.99 0.75
CA ARG A 259 11.17 4.89 1.69
C ARG A 259 10.13 4.83 2.81
N GLY A 260 9.55 3.65 3.02
CA GLY A 260 8.56 3.38 4.08
C GLY A 260 7.12 3.73 3.73
N ASN A 261 6.91 4.62 2.76
CA ASN A 261 5.59 5.10 2.37
C ASN A 261 5.08 4.53 1.05
N GLY A 262 6.00 4.11 0.15
CA GLY A 262 5.68 3.62 -1.19
C GLY A 262 6.83 2.82 -1.80
N GLY A 263 6.66 2.38 -3.05
CA GLY A 263 7.73 1.86 -3.90
C GLY A 263 8.09 0.37 -3.72
N ILE A 264 7.56 -0.36 -2.76
CA ILE A 264 7.72 -1.82 -2.68
C ILE A 264 7.13 -2.47 -3.94
N HIS A 265 7.81 -3.49 -4.43
CA HIS A 265 7.36 -4.38 -5.51
C HIS A 265 6.82 -5.68 -4.92
N SER A 266 5.81 -6.24 -5.54
CA SER A 266 5.24 -7.54 -5.15
C SER A 266 4.56 -8.21 -6.32
N THR A 267 4.10 -9.43 -6.12
CA THR A 267 3.24 -10.20 -7.02
C THR A 267 1.85 -10.35 -6.40
N ALA A 268 0.84 -10.66 -7.22
CA ALA A 268 -0.51 -10.97 -6.70
C ALA A 268 -0.49 -12.18 -5.75
N TYR A 269 0.37 -13.15 -6.01
CA TYR A 269 0.52 -14.33 -5.13
C TYR A 269 1.11 -13.97 -3.76
N ASP A 270 2.12 -13.10 -3.70
CA ASP A 270 2.70 -12.68 -2.43
C ASP A 270 1.74 -11.80 -1.62
N MET A 271 0.98 -10.93 -2.29
CA MET A 271 -0.06 -10.13 -1.63
C MET A 271 -1.19 -11.02 -1.08
N LEU A 272 -1.53 -12.11 -1.77
CA LEU A 272 -2.46 -13.11 -1.21
C LEU A 272 -1.88 -13.78 0.05
N ARG A 273 -0.60 -14.20 0.01
CA ARG A 273 0.07 -14.79 1.20
C ARG A 273 0.06 -13.82 2.37
N TRP A 274 0.30 -12.54 2.11
CA TRP A 274 0.20 -11.48 3.12
C TRP A 274 -1.17 -11.45 3.77
N ALA A 275 -2.24 -11.33 2.97
CA ALA A 275 -3.61 -11.30 3.46
C ALA A 275 -3.98 -12.55 4.27
N GLN A 276 -3.65 -13.74 3.75
CA GLN A 276 -3.91 -15.00 4.43
C GLN A 276 -3.19 -15.09 5.77
N THR A 277 -1.90 -14.71 5.80
CA THR A 277 -1.08 -14.76 7.01
C THR A 277 -1.59 -13.78 8.08
N LEU A 278 -2.09 -12.59 7.66
CA LEU A 278 -2.76 -11.63 8.56
C LEU A 278 -4.06 -12.22 9.13
N MET A 279 -4.94 -12.75 8.28
CA MET A 279 -6.22 -13.34 8.73
C MET A 279 -6.03 -14.55 9.64
N GLU A 280 -4.95 -15.29 9.48
CA GLU A 280 -4.58 -16.43 10.32
C GLU A 280 -3.86 -16.01 11.62
N GLY A 281 -3.58 -14.72 11.82
CA GLY A 281 -2.91 -14.20 13.02
C GLY A 281 -1.46 -14.67 13.17
N ARG A 282 -0.76 -15.01 12.07
CA ARG A 282 0.61 -15.55 12.09
C ARG A 282 1.70 -14.48 12.02
N VAL A 283 1.35 -13.24 11.63
CA VAL A 283 2.31 -12.12 11.50
C VAL A 283 2.48 -11.40 12.82
N LEU A 284 1.37 -11.00 13.41
CA LEU A 284 1.30 -10.18 14.62
C LEU A 284 0.55 -10.95 15.72
N SER A 285 0.79 -10.61 16.97
CA SER A 285 -0.01 -11.10 18.09
C SER A 285 -1.48 -10.70 17.94
N HIS A 286 -2.38 -11.36 18.63
CA HIS A 286 -3.81 -11.05 18.62
C HIS A 286 -4.08 -9.58 19.00
N GLU A 287 -3.37 -9.05 20.00
CA GLU A 287 -3.46 -7.66 20.43
C GLU A 287 -3.01 -6.69 19.34
N SER A 288 -1.85 -6.94 18.73
CA SER A 288 -1.31 -6.14 17.63
C SER A 288 -2.22 -6.19 16.40
N MET A 289 -2.77 -7.37 16.05
CA MET A 289 -3.72 -7.51 14.95
C MET A 289 -5.02 -6.73 15.20
N ALA A 290 -5.54 -6.76 16.42
CA ALA A 290 -6.70 -5.96 16.79
C ALA A 290 -6.44 -4.48 16.59
N ALA A 291 -5.30 -3.96 17.09
CA ALA A 291 -4.91 -2.56 16.90
C ALA A 291 -4.68 -2.19 15.41
N TYR A 292 -4.10 -3.12 14.65
CA TYR A 292 -3.73 -2.93 13.24
C TYR A 292 -4.94 -2.67 12.33
N TRP A 293 -6.08 -3.32 12.60
CA TRP A 293 -7.33 -3.22 11.85
C TRP A 293 -8.45 -2.48 12.61
N THR A 294 -8.10 -1.73 13.64
CA THR A 294 -9.06 -0.87 14.32
C THR A 294 -9.21 0.44 13.57
N PRO A 295 -10.44 0.90 13.26
CA PRO A 295 -10.67 2.25 12.77
C PRO A 295 -10.22 3.26 13.84
N GLN A 296 -9.27 4.13 13.48
CA GLN A 296 -8.64 5.06 14.43
C GLN A 296 -9.05 6.51 14.18
N VAL A 297 -8.88 7.02 12.98
CA VAL A 297 -9.15 8.42 12.62
C VAL A 297 -10.03 8.45 11.39
N SER A 298 -11.09 9.28 11.41
CA SER A 298 -11.99 9.42 10.26
C SER A 298 -11.29 10.14 9.12
N GLU A 299 -11.37 9.54 7.92
CA GLU A 299 -10.97 10.18 6.65
C GLU A 299 -12.12 10.99 6.02
N GLY A 300 -13.32 10.89 6.61
CA GLY A 300 -14.59 11.43 6.12
C GLY A 300 -15.59 10.33 5.73
N GLY A 301 -16.89 10.60 5.91
CA GLY A 301 -17.95 9.60 5.72
C GLY A 301 -17.75 8.39 6.65
N ASP A 302 -17.97 7.18 6.11
CA ASP A 302 -17.84 5.90 6.83
C ASP A 302 -16.44 5.27 6.67
N SER A 303 -15.45 6.07 6.26
CA SER A 303 -14.06 5.65 6.07
C SER A 303 -13.18 6.12 7.23
N TYR A 304 -12.34 5.21 7.72
CA TYR A 304 -11.40 5.45 8.81
C TYR A 304 -10.01 4.97 8.43
N TYR A 305 -8.97 5.67 8.88
CA TYR A 305 -7.60 5.20 8.76
C TYR A 305 -7.16 4.49 10.05
N GLY A 306 -6.57 3.31 9.88
CA GLY A 306 -5.91 2.54 10.94
C GLY A 306 -4.39 2.63 10.83
N TYR A 307 -3.66 1.56 11.16
CA TYR A 307 -2.20 1.56 11.10
C TYR A 307 -1.68 1.12 9.72
N GLY A 308 -1.84 2.01 8.73
CA GLY A 308 -1.45 1.75 7.34
C GLY A 308 -2.56 1.07 6.52
N TRP A 309 -3.81 1.16 6.98
CA TRP A 309 -5.01 0.59 6.36
C TRP A 309 -6.17 1.57 6.40
N VAL A 310 -6.97 1.53 5.38
CA VAL A 310 -8.32 2.09 5.41
C VAL A 310 -9.27 1.02 5.93
N VAL A 311 -10.13 1.40 6.85
CA VAL A 311 -11.12 0.52 7.49
C VAL A 311 -12.51 1.10 7.26
N MET A 312 -13.38 0.30 6.66
CA MET A 312 -14.75 0.69 6.31
C MET A 312 -15.74 -0.35 6.82
N THR A 313 -17.00 0.02 6.86
CA THR A 313 -18.12 -0.92 7.10
C THR A 313 -18.83 -1.17 5.78
N GLY A 314 -18.97 -2.44 5.41
CA GLY A 314 -19.70 -2.86 4.21
C GLY A 314 -21.23 -2.78 4.38
N PRO A 315 -21.97 -2.94 3.28
CA PRO A 315 -23.44 -2.87 3.30
C PRO A 315 -24.11 -3.88 4.24
N GLY A 316 -23.51 -5.04 4.46
CA GLY A 316 -23.98 -6.08 5.38
C GLY A 316 -23.44 -5.94 6.80
N GLY A 317 -22.71 -4.86 7.13
CA GLY A 317 -22.12 -4.63 8.45
C GLY A 317 -20.74 -5.28 8.63
N GLU A 318 -20.23 -5.98 7.63
CA GLU A 318 -18.90 -6.58 7.65
C GLU A 318 -17.77 -5.53 7.62
N LYS A 319 -16.64 -5.85 8.23
CA LYS A 319 -15.45 -5.01 8.17
C LYS A 319 -14.74 -5.17 6.81
N ILE A 320 -14.46 -4.06 6.17
CA ILE A 320 -13.67 -4.00 4.96
C ILE A 320 -12.33 -3.34 5.29
N ILE A 321 -11.25 -4.05 5.02
CA ILE A 321 -9.87 -3.60 5.21
C ILE A 321 -9.26 -3.41 3.84
N THR A 322 -8.84 -2.19 3.52
CA THR A 322 -8.34 -1.89 2.17
C THR A 322 -7.18 -0.91 2.21
N HIS A 323 -6.39 -0.89 1.18
CA HIS A 323 -5.48 0.19 0.82
C HIS A 323 -5.13 0.11 -0.65
N ASN A 324 -5.09 1.25 -1.31
CA ASN A 324 -4.58 1.36 -2.67
C ASN A 324 -3.19 2.01 -2.71
N GLY A 325 -2.57 1.97 -3.87
CA GLY A 325 -1.29 2.63 -4.08
C GLY A 325 -1.02 2.90 -5.55
N GLY A 326 -0.37 4.02 -5.83
CA GLY A 326 -0.03 4.39 -7.19
C GLY A 326 1.04 5.46 -7.26
N ASN A 327 1.60 5.66 -8.44
CA ASN A 327 2.60 6.68 -8.76
C ASN A 327 2.33 7.36 -10.12
N MET A 328 1.06 7.43 -10.55
CA MET A 328 0.60 7.96 -11.85
C MET A 328 1.02 7.12 -13.08
N ILE A 329 1.68 5.99 -12.89
CA ILE A 329 2.11 5.04 -13.92
C ILE A 329 1.56 3.66 -13.60
N PHE A 330 1.78 3.22 -12.35
CA PHE A 330 1.30 1.97 -11.82
C PHE A 330 0.23 2.24 -10.77
N PHE A 331 -0.67 1.30 -10.65
CA PHE A 331 -1.66 1.30 -9.59
C PHE A 331 -1.85 -0.12 -9.04
N ALA A 332 -2.10 -0.21 -7.74
CA ALA A 332 -2.50 -1.44 -7.08
C ALA A 332 -3.62 -1.15 -6.08
N ASP A 333 -4.48 -2.13 -5.86
CA ASP A 333 -5.55 -2.06 -4.87
C ASP A 333 -5.71 -3.41 -4.17
N MET A 334 -5.94 -3.38 -2.86
CA MET A 334 -6.09 -4.56 -2.03
C MET A 334 -7.29 -4.41 -1.11
N VAL A 335 -8.16 -5.42 -1.11
CA VAL A 335 -9.33 -5.48 -0.24
C VAL A 335 -9.35 -6.83 0.49
N ILE A 336 -9.59 -6.78 1.79
CA ILE A 336 -9.77 -7.95 2.65
C ILE A 336 -11.10 -7.80 3.39
N VAL A 337 -11.93 -8.84 3.38
CA VAL A 337 -13.14 -8.95 4.19
C VAL A 337 -12.98 -10.17 5.10
N PRO A 338 -12.47 -9.97 6.33
CA PRO A 338 -12.06 -11.06 7.21
C PRO A 338 -13.19 -12.03 7.54
N GLU A 339 -14.41 -11.52 7.82
CA GLU A 339 -15.58 -12.32 8.17
C GLU A 339 -16.02 -13.26 7.04
N ARG A 340 -15.70 -12.89 5.79
CA ARG A 340 -16.01 -13.67 4.59
C ARG A 340 -14.81 -14.42 4.04
N LYS A 341 -13.64 -14.29 4.69
CA LYS A 341 -12.33 -14.79 4.23
C LYS A 341 -12.08 -14.48 2.74
N LEU A 342 -12.53 -13.29 2.32
CA LEU A 342 -12.42 -12.82 0.94
C LEU A 342 -11.23 -11.89 0.83
N VAL A 343 -10.43 -12.10 -0.23
CA VAL A 343 -9.34 -11.20 -0.62
C VAL A 343 -9.50 -10.88 -2.09
N ALA A 344 -9.42 -9.60 -2.43
CA ALA A 344 -9.29 -9.13 -3.79
C ALA A 344 -8.02 -8.28 -3.93
N PHE A 345 -7.29 -8.48 -5.03
CA PHE A 345 -6.09 -7.73 -5.33
C PHE A 345 -6.01 -7.43 -6.82
N LEU A 346 -5.63 -6.20 -7.15
CA LEU A 346 -5.41 -5.71 -8.50
C LEU A 346 -4.03 -5.05 -8.59
N GLN A 347 -3.33 -5.27 -9.70
CA GLN A 347 -2.20 -4.44 -10.14
C GLN A 347 -2.36 -4.09 -11.62
N THR A 348 -1.95 -2.88 -12.02
CA THR A 348 -1.99 -2.42 -13.41
C THR A 348 -0.82 -1.48 -13.72
N ASN A 349 -0.36 -1.49 -14.97
CA ASN A 349 0.60 -0.54 -15.53
C ASN A 349 -0.06 0.47 -16.48
N VAL A 350 -1.38 0.60 -16.42
CA VAL A 350 -2.18 1.53 -17.23
C VAL A 350 -3.14 2.29 -16.32
N ILE A 351 -2.86 3.57 -16.06
CA ILE A 351 -3.74 4.43 -15.25
C ILE A 351 -4.55 5.40 -16.13
N ALA A 352 -4.02 5.80 -17.27
CA ALA A 352 -4.67 6.73 -18.19
C ALA A 352 -5.19 6.00 -19.42
N ASN A 353 -6.46 6.27 -19.77
CA ASN A 353 -7.18 5.84 -20.97
C ASN A 353 -8.07 4.59 -20.85
N VAL A 354 -8.52 4.25 -19.65
CA VAL A 354 -9.73 3.42 -19.57
C VAL A 354 -10.90 4.41 -19.47
N PRO A 355 -11.83 4.46 -20.46
CA PRO A 355 -12.95 5.37 -20.48
C PRO A 355 -13.93 5.16 -19.33
#